data_666ddcb8bc36ba5b085ecdfbdbc99b10
#
_entry.id   666ddcb8bc36ba5b085ecdfbdbc99b10
#
_cell.length_a   1.000
_cell.length_b   1.000
_cell.length_c   1.000
_cell.angle_alpha   90.00
_cell.angle_beta   90.00
_cell.angle_gamma   90.00
#
_symmetry.space_group_name_H-M   'P 1'
#
loop_
_entity.id
_entity.type
_entity.pdbx_description
1 polymer ?
#
loop_
_entity_poly.entity_id
_entity_poly.type
_entity_poly.pdbx_seq_one_letter_code
_entity_poly.pdbx_strand_id
1 'polypeptide(L)'
;MKIEAWPMYGPLNSTDVFAKFIKSMQATGDHVCIDRETDGDVAVIWSVLWQGRMRKYKQIWERYRQANKPVIVIEVGGIRRNKSFKIAINGVNRKADFANQDVDNTRWPLFNHVFKPWKQTGDNILILGQHDASEQWNGMPGMNIWFEQQINEIRKHTDRPIQVRPHPRNPISLDLKKYKNVSLTRPIMDSNTIDDTNFK
;
A
#
# COMPACT_ATOMS: atom_id res chain seq x y z
N MET A 1 -24.06 -12.50 5.45
CA MET A 1 -24.14 -11.22 4.69
C MET A 1 -24.30 -11.49 3.20
N LYS A 2 -24.72 -10.47 2.43
CA LYS A 2 -24.73 -10.51 0.97
C LYS A 2 -23.53 -9.70 0.45
N ILE A 3 -22.61 -10.40 -0.21
CA ILE A 3 -21.31 -9.86 -0.63
C ILE A 3 -21.29 -9.73 -2.16
N GLU A 4 -20.91 -8.59 -2.69
CA GLU A 4 -20.61 -8.39 -4.11
C GLU A 4 -19.11 -8.46 -4.36
N ALA A 5 -18.61 -9.55 -4.93
CA ALA A 5 -17.21 -9.69 -5.30
C ALA A 5 -17.00 -9.41 -6.79
N TRP A 6 -16.01 -8.58 -7.11
CA TRP A 6 -15.77 -8.08 -8.46
C TRP A 6 -14.40 -8.46 -9.04
N PRO A 7 -14.11 -9.76 -9.25
CA PRO A 7 -12.82 -10.21 -9.79
C PRO A 7 -12.54 -9.76 -11.23
N MET A 8 -13.56 -9.58 -12.08
CA MET A 8 -13.39 -9.33 -13.52
C MET A 8 -12.60 -8.08 -13.86
N TYR A 9 -12.61 -7.08 -12.99
CA TYR A 9 -11.88 -5.83 -13.20
C TYR A 9 -10.48 -5.82 -12.58
N GLY A 10 -10.10 -6.89 -11.89
CA GLY A 10 -8.80 -7.03 -11.25
C GLY A 10 -7.67 -7.32 -12.24
N PRO A 11 -6.41 -7.12 -11.84
CA PRO A 11 -5.26 -7.58 -12.61
C PRO A 11 -5.21 -9.10 -12.68
N LEU A 12 -4.44 -9.65 -13.63
CA LEU A 12 -4.36 -11.11 -13.83
C LEU A 12 -3.94 -11.88 -12.57
N ASN A 13 -3.08 -11.29 -11.74
CA ASN A 13 -2.63 -11.91 -10.49
C ASN A 13 -3.65 -11.83 -9.34
N SER A 14 -4.82 -11.23 -9.55
CA SER A 14 -5.86 -11.15 -8.54
C SER A 14 -6.81 -12.36 -8.54
N THR A 15 -6.86 -13.12 -9.64
CA THR A 15 -7.86 -14.17 -9.87
C THR A 15 -7.85 -15.24 -8.77
N ASP A 16 -6.69 -15.80 -8.46
CA ASP A 16 -6.55 -16.82 -7.42
C ASP A 16 -6.87 -16.28 -6.02
N VAL A 17 -6.56 -15.01 -5.80
CA VAL A 17 -6.83 -14.36 -4.51
C VAL A 17 -8.32 -14.16 -4.31
N PHE A 18 -9.03 -13.67 -5.34
CA PHE A 18 -10.48 -13.58 -5.30
C PHE A 18 -11.15 -14.94 -5.14
N ALA A 19 -10.69 -15.96 -5.88
CA ALA A 19 -11.25 -17.30 -5.77
C ALA A 19 -11.16 -17.85 -4.34
N LYS A 20 -10.00 -17.70 -3.70
CA LYS A 20 -9.79 -18.11 -2.30
C LYS A 20 -10.64 -17.30 -1.33
N PHE A 21 -10.70 -15.97 -1.52
CA PHE A 21 -11.51 -15.09 -0.69
C PHE A 21 -12.99 -15.45 -0.78
N ILE A 22 -13.52 -15.60 -1.99
CA ILE A 22 -14.93 -15.99 -2.24
C ILE A 22 -15.25 -17.33 -1.58
N LYS A 23 -14.39 -18.33 -1.78
CA LYS A 23 -14.55 -19.64 -1.16
C LYS A 23 -14.58 -19.55 0.37
N SER A 24 -13.73 -18.72 0.96
CA SER A 24 -13.71 -18.53 2.41
C SER A 24 -14.99 -17.87 2.92
N MET A 25 -15.51 -16.86 2.22
CA MET A 25 -16.76 -16.20 2.62
C MET A 25 -17.97 -17.14 2.49
N GLN A 26 -18.02 -17.92 1.42
CA GLN A 26 -19.06 -18.93 1.27
C GLN A 26 -19.02 -20.02 2.36
N ALA A 27 -17.82 -20.40 2.80
CA ALA A 27 -17.65 -21.35 3.89
C ALA A 27 -18.11 -20.82 5.26
N THR A 28 -18.17 -19.49 5.43
CA THR A 28 -18.75 -18.84 6.63
C THR A 28 -20.27 -18.63 6.53
N GLY A 29 -20.90 -19.09 5.46
CA GLY A 29 -22.34 -18.97 5.24
C GLY A 29 -22.77 -17.68 4.57
N ASP A 30 -21.83 -16.90 4.04
CA ASP A 30 -22.15 -15.66 3.33
C ASP A 30 -22.61 -15.94 1.90
N HIS A 31 -23.59 -15.16 1.43
CA HIS A 31 -24.05 -15.22 0.04
C HIS A 31 -23.20 -14.31 -0.84
N VAL A 32 -22.39 -14.89 -1.74
CA VAL A 32 -21.49 -14.15 -2.60
C VAL A 32 -22.03 -14.07 -4.04
N CYS A 33 -22.28 -12.84 -4.50
CA CYS A 33 -22.60 -12.52 -5.89
C CYS A 33 -21.30 -12.10 -6.61
N ILE A 34 -20.97 -12.78 -7.71
CA ILE A 34 -19.73 -12.55 -8.44
C ILE A 34 -20.03 -11.74 -9.69
N ASP A 35 -19.28 -10.64 -9.89
CA ASP A 35 -19.35 -9.73 -11.06
C ASP A 35 -20.79 -9.31 -11.41
N ARG A 36 -21.62 -9.22 -10.39
CA ARG A 36 -23.04 -8.87 -10.53
C ARG A 36 -23.44 -7.84 -9.51
N GLU A 37 -24.06 -6.76 -10.01
CA GLU A 37 -24.67 -5.74 -9.18
C GLU A 37 -25.94 -6.25 -8.50
N THR A 38 -26.04 -5.98 -7.22
CA THR A 38 -27.17 -6.31 -6.38
C THR A 38 -27.36 -5.21 -5.32
N ASP A 39 -28.14 -5.47 -4.30
CA ASP A 39 -28.23 -4.65 -3.09
C ASP A 39 -27.34 -5.16 -1.95
N GLY A 40 -26.15 -5.68 -2.28
CA GLY A 40 -25.22 -6.28 -1.33
C GLY A 40 -24.92 -5.40 -0.11
N ASP A 41 -24.58 -6.05 1.01
CA ASP A 41 -24.20 -5.38 2.25
C ASP A 41 -22.78 -4.82 2.17
N VAL A 42 -21.89 -5.50 1.40
CA VAL A 42 -20.48 -5.16 1.24
C VAL A 42 -20.00 -5.47 -0.18
N ALA A 43 -19.15 -4.61 -0.73
CA ALA A 43 -18.43 -4.90 -1.98
C ALA A 43 -17.00 -5.34 -1.70
N VAL A 44 -16.46 -6.19 -2.59
CA VAL A 44 -15.06 -6.61 -2.58
C VAL A 44 -14.42 -6.24 -3.91
N ILE A 45 -13.39 -5.40 -3.85
CA ILE A 45 -12.67 -4.91 -5.02
C ILE A 45 -11.16 -5.10 -4.86
N TRP A 46 -10.43 -4.98 -5.97
CA TRP A 46 -8.97 -4.96 -5.95
C TRP A 46 -8.45 -3.55 -6.07
N SER A 47 -7.69 -3.10 -5.08
CA SER A 47 -7.05 -1.79 -5.05
C SER A 47 -8.04 -0.59 -5.14
N VAL A 48 -7.46 0.60 -5.01
CA VAL A 48 -8.12 1.89 -5.25
C VAL A 48 -7.37 2.69 -6.32
N LEU A 49 -6.69 1.99 -7.21
CA LEU A 49 -6.01 2.58 -8.37
C LEU A 49 -7.01 2.67 -9.53
N TRP A 50 -7.68 3.77 -9.67
CA TRP A 50 -8.74 4.00 -10.67
C TRP A 50 -8.22 4.08 -12.13
N GLN A 51 -7.31 3.16 -12.53
CA GLN A 51 -6.63 3.18 -13.82
C GLN A 51 -6.85 1.89 -14.62
N GLY A 52 -6.77 1.99 -15.93
CA GLY A 52 -6.93 0.86 -16.83
C GLY A 52 -8.26 0.13 -16.62
N ARG A 53 -8.22 -1.20 -16.60
CA ARG A 53 -9.40 -2.04 -16.35
C ARG A 53 -10.00 -1.83 -14.95
N MET A 54 -9.19 -1.44 -13.96
CA MET A 54 -9.64 -1.17 -12.59
C MET A 54 -10.43 0.14 -12.45
N ARG A 55 -10.56 0.94 -13.52
CA ARG A 55 -11.39 2.16 -13.50
C ARG A 55 -12.85 1.88 -13.07
N LYS A 56 -13.37 0.71 -13.42
CA LYS A 56 -14.73 0.29 -13.04
C LYS A 56 -14.93 0.15 -11.53
N TYR A 57 -13.89 -0.15 -10.79
CA TYR A 57 -13.96 -0.22 -9.33
C TYR A 57 -14.33 1.12 -8.69
N LYS A 58 -14.01 2.24 -9.34
CA LYS A 58 -14.40 3.56 -8.82
C LYS A 58 -15.92 3.70 -8.71
N GLN A 59 -16.66 3.24 -9.72
CA GLN A 59 -18.13 3.30 -9.72
C GLN A 59 -18.73 2.42 -8.60
N ILE A 60 -18.16 1.21 -8.40
CA ILE A 60 -18.58 0.30 -7.32
C ILE A 60 -18.27 0.94 -5.97
N TRP A 61 -17.07 1.47 -5.82
CA TRP A 61 -16.65 2.19 -4.62
C TRP A 61 -17.58 3.35 -4.28
N GLU A 62 -17.84 4.24 -5.24
CA GLU A 62 -18.68 5.41 -5.04
C GLU A 62 -20.12 5.02 -4.65
N ARG A 63 -20.72 4.03 -5.32
CA ARG A 63 -22.02 3.50 -5.01
C ARG A 63 -22.13 3.03 -3.55
N TYR A 64 -21.19 2.22 -3.09
CA TYR A 64 -21.19 1.70 -1.72
C TYR A 64 -20.92 2.81 -0.71
N ARG A 65 -19.97 3.72 -0.99
CA ARG A 65 -19.67 4.84 -0.08
C ARG A 65 -20.83 5.83 0.04
N GLN A 66 -21.53 6.12 -1.02
CA GLN A 66 -22.75 6.95 -0.99
C GLN A 66 -23.88 6.29 -0.18
N ALA A 67 -23.97 4.98 -0.22
CA ALA A 67 -24.92 4.21 0.58
C ALA A 67 -24.46 3.95 2.03
N ASN A 68 -23.33 4.51 2.47
CA ASN A 68 -22.69 4.23 3.76
C ASN A 68 -22.41 2.73 3.99
N LYS A 69 -22.23 1.96 2.93
CA LYS A 69 -21.87 0.55 3.00
C LYS A 69 -20.35 0.36 2.90
N PRO A 70 -19.80 -0.64 3.57
CA PRO A 70 -18.35 -0.92 3.52
C PRO A 70 -17.90 -1.49 2.18
N VAL A 71 -16.65 -1.21 1.85
CA VAL A 71 -15.95 -1.81 0.71
C VAL A 71 -14.69 -2.49 1.22
N ILE A 72 -14.59 -3.78 1.03
CA ILE A 72 -13.36 -4.54 1.29
C ILE A 72 -12.44 -4.35 0.09
N VAL A 73 -11.23 -3.89 0.37
CA VAL A 73 -10.18 -3.67 -0.63
C VAL A 73 -9.08 -4.68 -0.43
N ILE A 74 -8.81 -5.46 -1.48
CA ILE A 74 -7.68 -6.39 -1.53
C ILE A 74 -6.55 -5.70 -2.30
N GLU A 75 -5.33 -5.72 -1.76
CA GLU A 75 -4.15 -5.13 -2.39
C GLU A 75 -2.92 -6.02 -2.20
N VAL A 76 -1.93 -5.87 -3.06
CA VAL A 76 -0.65 -6.58 -2.92
C VAL A 76 -0.01 -6.22 -1.59
N GLY A 77 0.41 -7.23 -0.86
CA GLY A 77 1.10 -7.09 0.42
C GLY A 77 2.55 -6.64 0.26
N GLY A 78 3.11 -6.08 1.33
CA GLY A 78 4.49 -5.57 1.36
C GLY A 78 5.54 -6.60 1.75
N ILE A 79 5.16 -7.74 2.36
CA ILE A 79 6.13 -8.70 2.90
C ILE A 79 6.71 -9.58 1.80
N ARG A 80 5.85 -10.23 1.02
CA ARG A 80 6.24 -11.04 -0.15
C ARG A 80 5.30 -10.73 -1.29
N ARG A 81 5.80 -10.04 -2.30
CA ARG A 81 5.01 -9.71 -3.49
C ARG A 81 4.42 -10.98 -4.12
N ASN A 82 3.16 -10.93 -4.52
CA ASN A 82 2.38 -12.04 -5.08
C ASN A 82 2.16 -13.26 -4.14
N LYS A 83 2.58 -13.19 -2.89
CA LYS A 83 2.34 -14.23 -1.89
C LYS A 83 1.61 -13.71 -0.66
N SER A 84 1.80 -12.45 -0.32
CA SER A 84 1.06 -11.79 0.75
C SER A 84 0.15 -10.69 0.18
N PHE A 85 -1.00 -10.52 0.81
CA PHE A 85 -1.99 -9.53 0.39
C PHE A 85 -2.47 -8.76 1.63
N LYS A 86 -2.81 -7.51 1.41
CA LYS A 86 -3.48 -6.68 2.40
C LYS A 86 -4.97 -6.73 2.14
N ILE A 87 -5.74 -6.87 3.16
CA ILE A 87 -7.21 -6.77 3.12
C ILE A 87 -7.60 -5.70 4.12
N ALA A 88 -8.34 -4.71 3.66
CA ALA A 88 -8.75 -3.59 4.48
C ALA A 88 -10.14 -3.10 4.11
N ILE A 89 -10.77 -2.36 5.01
CA ILE A 89 -12.08 -1.77 4.79
C ILE A 89 -11.89 -0.31 4.38
N ASN A 90 -12.61 0.10 3.35
CA ASN A 90 -12.73 1.48 2.90
C ASN A 90 -11.41 2.19 2.56
N GLY A 91 -10.41 1.46 2.12
CA GLY A 91 -9.15 2.06 1.71
C GLY A 91 -7.99 1.10 1.60
N VAL A 92 -6.82 1.69 1.39
CA VAL A 92 -5.53 1.02 1.45
C VAL A 92 -4.57 1.88 2.26
N ASN A 93 -3.64 1.27 2.96
CA ASN A 93 -2.63 1.94 3.79
C ASN A 93 -3.23 2.97 4.77
N ARG A 94 -2.80 4.23 4.71
CA ARG A 94 -3.10 5.28 5.70
C ARG A 94 -4.60 5.53 5.95
N LYS A 95 -5.43 5.39 4.92
CA LYS A 95 -6.88 5.65 4.99
C LYS A 95 -7.70 4.38 5.20
N ALA A 96 -7.05 3.26 5.39
CA ALA A 96 -7.70 1.96 5.52
C ALA A 96 -7.98 1.61 6.98
N ASP A 97 -9.10 0.96 7.20
CA ASP A 97 -9.35 0.24 8.45
C ASP A 97 -8.92 -1.22 8.23
N PHE A 98 -7.91 -1.65 8.98
CA PHE A 98 -7.40 -3.02 8.95
C PHE A 98 -8.00 -3.91 10.03
N ALA A 99 -8.98 -3.41 10.77
CA ALA A 99 -9.61 -4.11 11.89
C ALA A 99 -8.54 -4.67 12.88
N ASN A 100 -7.57 -3.85 13.24
CA ASN A 100 -6.44 -4.26 14.08
C ASN A 100 -6.76 -4.28 15.58
N GLN A 101 -8.02 -4.21 15.96
CA GLN A 101 -8.44 -4.35 17.35
C GLN A 101 -8.50 -5.83 17.70
N ASP A 102 -7.96 -6.18 18.85
CA ASP A 102 -7.99 -7.54 19.42
C ASP A 102 -7.39 -8.63 18.53
N VAL A 103 -6.41 -8.28 17.68
CA VAL A 103 -5.71 -9.25 16.84
C VAL A 103 -4.54 -9.89 17.59
N ASP A 104 -4.42 -11.19 17.43
CA ASP A 104 -3.28 -11.97 17.91
C ASP A 104 -2.16 -12.06 16.86
N ASN A 105 -1.09 -12.74 17.20
CA ASN A 105 0.06 -12.96 16.31
C ASN A 105 0.06 -14.34 15.63
N THR A 106 -1.03 -15.09 15.68
CA THR A 106 -1.12 -16.47 15.16
C THR A 106 -0.84 -16.55 13.65
N ARG A 107 -1.14 -15.51 12.91
CA ARG A 107 -0.91 -15.44 11.46
C ARG A 107 0.55 -15.13 11.09
N TRP A 108 1.31 -14.54 12.01
CA TRP A 108 2.68 -14.12 11.72
C TRP A 108 3.62 -15.27 11.35
N PRO A 109 3.63 -16.41 12.07
CA PRO A 109 4.46 -17.55 11.74
C PRO A 109 4.23 -18.10 10.32
N LEU A 110 3.02 -17.91 9.76
CA LEU A 110 2.69 -18.38 8.41
C LEU A 110 3.52 -17.69 7.31
N PHE A 111 4.07 -16.51 7.59
CA PHE A 111 4.94 -15.82 6.65
C PHE A 111 6.37 -16.36 6.64
N ASN A 112 6.72 -17.21 7.60
CA ASN A 112 8.08 -17.76 7.76
C ASN A 112 9.16 -16.68 7.59
N HIS A 113 8.94 -15.53 8.25
CA HIS A 113 9.80 -14.37 8.13
C HIS A 113 10.67 -14.25 9.37
N VAL A 114 11.98 -14.18 9.16
CA VAL A 114 12.95 -14.01 10.25
C VAL A 114 13.24 -12.51 10.39
N PHE A 115 12.91 -11.94 11.53
CA PHE A 115 13.37 -10.60 11.87
C PHE A 115 14.87 -10.61 12.15
N LYS A 116 15.59 -9.76 11.45
CA LYS A 116 16.97 -9.48 11.81
C LYS A 116 16.98 -8.52 13.01
N PRO A 117 17.98 -8.62 13.90
CA PRO A 117 18.16 -7.65 14.97
C PRO A 117 18.21 -6.23 14.40
N TRP A 118 17.64 -5.29 15.12
CA TRP A 118 17.69 -3.88 14.74
C TRP A 118 19.15 -3.40 14.70
N LYS A 119 19.58 -2.84 13.58
CA LYS A 119 20.91 -2.25 13.49
C LYS A 119 20.93 -0.92 14.23
N GLN A 120 21.80 -0.80 15.22
CA GLN A 120 21.99 0.45 15.97
C GLN A 120 23.03 1.37 15.32
N THR A 121 23.76 0.86 14.33
CA THR A 121 24.83 1.58 13.64
C THR A 121 24.48 1.78 12.17
N GLY A 122 24.78 2.93 11.67
CA GLY A 122 24.64 3.29 10.26
C GLY A 122 25.11 4.73 10.07
N ASP A 123 25.82 5.01 8.99
CA ASP A 123 26.44 6.32 8.77
C ASP A 123 25.43 7.35 8.26
N ASN A 124 24.44 6.91 7.52
CA ASN A 124 23.49 7.77 6.82
C ASN A 124 22.06 7.58 7.31
N ILE A 125 21.25 8.61 7.12
CA ILE A 125 19.78 8.55 7.23
C ILE A 125 19.24 8.50 5.81
N LEU A 126 18.45 7.48 5.48
CA LEU A 126 17.82 7.34 4.18
C LEU A 126 16.36 7.77 4.24
N ILE A 127 16.00 8.77 3.42
CA ILE A 127 14.61 9.20 3.23
C ILE A 127 14.12 8.64 1.90
N LEU A 128 13.09 7.81 1.93
CA LEU A 128 12.48 7.20 0.75
C LEU A 128 11.27 7.99 0.31
N GLY A 129 11.28 8.46 -0.93
CA GLY A 129 10.13 9.12 -1.54
C GLY A 129 9.06 8.16 -2.02
N GLN A 130 7.85 8.68 -2.11
CA GLN A 130 6.69 7.99 -2.67
C GLN A 130 6.27 8.63 -4.00
N HIS A 131 5.43 7.95 -4.76
CA HIS A 131 4.78 8.54 -5.92
C HIS A 131 3.63 9.43 -5.45
N ASP A 132 3.74 10.75 -5.60
CA ASP A 132 2.78 11.72 -5.06
C ASP A 132 1.43 11.75 -5.81
N ALA A 133 1.40 11.26 -7.05
CA ALA A 133 0.13 11.02 -7.77
C ALA A 133 -0.57 9.69 -7.38
N SER A 134 -0.07 8.96 -6.38
CA SER A 134 -0.75 7.75 -5.91
C SER A 134 -1.88 8.09 -4.93
N GLU A 135 -2.95 7.29 -4.96
CA GLU A 135 -4.06 7.44 -4.00
C GLU A 135 -3.61 7.35 -2.53
N GLN A 136 -2.49 6.69 -2.27
CA GLN A 136 -1.91 6.61 -0.92
C GLN A 136 -1.34 7.94 -0.44
N TRP A 137 -0.99 8.83 -1.39
CA TRP A 137 -0.42 10.15 -1.12
C TRP A 137 -1.46 11.27 -1.15
N ASN A 138 -2.69 10.94 -1.55
CA ASN A 138 -3.78 11.90 -1.68
C ASN A 138 -4.00 12.68 -0.35
N GLY A 139 -3.97 14.01 -0.43
CA GLY A 139 -4.05 14.92 0.71
C GLY A 139 -2.74 15.11 1.47
N MET A 140 -1.60 14.67 0.91
CA MET A 140 -0.26 14.95 1.41
C MET A 140 0.39 16.06 0.57
N PRO A 141 1.41 16.77 1.10
CA PRO A 141 2.20 17.73 0.32
C PRO A 141 2.85 17.06 -0.90
N GLY A 142 3.08 17.83 -1.96
CA GLY A 142 3.91 17.37 -3.08
C GLY A 142 5.29 16.91 -2.60
N MET A 143 5.90 15.97 -3.31
CA MET A 143 7.08 15.25 -2.82
C MET A 143 8.28 16.16 -2.52
N ASN A 144 8.49 17.22 -3.29
CA ASN A 144 9.56 18.19 -3.02
C ASN A 144 9.36 18.86 -1.65
N ILE A 145 8.15 19.35 -1.39
CA ILE A 145 7.79 20.00 -0.11
C ILE A 145 7.94 19.02 1.05
N TRP A 146 7.47 17.80 0.85
CA TRP A 146 7.57 16.76 1.88
C TRP A 146 9.03 16.44 2.22
N PHE A 147 9.91 16.27 1.22
CA PHE A 147 11.32 16.04 1.48
C PHE A 147 11.97 17.20 2.23
N GLU A 148 11.69 18.45 1.86
CA GLU A 148 12.18 19.62 2.58
C GLU A 148 11.74 19.63 4.04
N GLN A 149 10.47 19.30 4.30
CA GLN A 149 9.94 19.18 5.66
C GLN A 149 10.66 18.09 6.45
N GLN A 150 10.88 16.91 5.85
CA GLN A 150 11.58 15.81 6.53
C GLN A 150 13.05 16.14 6.80
N ILE A 151 13.75 16.74 5.84
CA ILE A 151 15.14 17.17 6.02
C ILE A 151 15.23 18.18 7.16
N ASN A 152 14.39 19.19 7.15
CA ASN A 152 14.38 20.22 8.18
C ASN A 152 14.06 19.64 9.57
N GLU A 153 13.13 18.68 9.65
CA GLU A 153 12.81 18.04 10.91
C GLU A 153 14.00 17.22 11.44
N ILE A 154 14.62 16.39 10.60
CA ILE A 154 15.78 15.59 10.98
C ILE A 154 16.95 16.48 11.42
N ARG A 155 17.17 17.61 10.78
CA ARG A 155 18.25 18.55 11.11
C ARG A 155 18.13 19.20 12.48
N LYS A 156 16.94 19.21 13.08
CA LYS A 156 16.77 19.64 14.48
C LYS A 156 17.42 18.67 15.48
N HIS A 157 17.67 17.44 15.06
CA HIS A 157 18.11 16.37 15.95
C HIS A 157 19.50 15.81 15.66
N THR A 158 20.00 15.99 14.42
CA THR A 158 21.27 15.40 14.03
C THR A 158 21.87 16.02 12.77
N ASP A 159 23.20 16.06 12.70
CA ASP A 159 23.99 16.44 11.53
C ASP A 159 24.44 15.26 10.66
N ARG A 160 23.95 14.05 10.95
CA ARG A 160 24.30 12.85 10.16
C ARG A 160 23.97 13.06 8.68
N PRO A 161 24.75 12.48 7.76
CA PRO A 161 24.46 12.54 6.34
C PRO A 161 23.05 12.03 6.03
N ILE A 162 22.30 12.75 5.20
CA ILE A 162 21.00 12.36 4.71
C ILE A 162 21.11 12.00 3.24
N GLN A 163 20.57 10.84 2.88
CA GLN A 163 20.38 10.41 1.51
C GLN A 163 18.90 10.46 1.15
N VAL A 164 18.57 11.24 0.13
CA VAL A 164 17.20 11.33 -0.40
C VAL A 164 17.11 10.41 -1.60
N ARG A 165 16.16 9.49 -1.59
CA ARG A 165 15.88 8.56 -2.69
C ARG A 165 14.45 8.76 -3.20
N PRO A 166 14.27 9.39 -4.37
CA PRO A 166 12.96 9.58 -4.94
C PRO A 166 12.36 8.24 -5.43
N HIS A 167 11.06 8.22 -5.60
CA HIS A 167 10.39 7.11 -6.27
C HIS A 167 10.78 7.10 -7.77
N PRO A 168 11.00 5.92 -8.43
CA PRO A 168 11.46 5.86 -9.83
C PRO A 168 10.56 6.60 -10.82
N ARG A 169 9.26 6.67 -10.54
CA ARG A 169 8.27 7.36 -11.39
C ARG A 169 7.92 8.77 -10.92
N ASN A 170 8.66 9.29 -9.95
CA ASN A 170 8.40 10.61 -9.38
C ASN A 170 9.71 11.37 -9.19
N PRO A 171 10.31 11.87 -10.29
CA PRO A 171 11.51 12.68 -10.20
C PRO A 171 11.25 13.91 -9.33
N ILE A 172 12.26 14.33 -8.60
CA ILE A 172 12.18 15.47 -7.71
C ILE A 172 13.19 16.54 -8.15
N SER A 173 12.87 17.80 -7.82
CA SER A 173 13.74 18.94 -8.03
C SER A 173 13.97 19.64 -6.69
N LEU A 174 15.00 19.19 -5.96
CA LEU A 174 15.40 19.78 -4.68
C LEU A 174 16.69 20.56 -4.86
N ASP A 175 16.71 21.78 -4.36
CA ASP A 175 17.96 22.53 -4.22
C ASP A 175 18.72 22.03 -2.98
N LEU A 176 19.50 20.97 -3.17
CA LEU A 176 20.26 20.35 -2.09
C LEU A 176 21.39 21.23 -1.53
N LYS A 177 21.78 22.28 -2.25
CA LYS A 177 22.81 23.23 -1.78
C LYS A 177 22.40 23.99 -0.53
N LYS A 178 21.10 24.08 -0.27
CA LYS A 178 20.53 24.68 0.95
C LYS A 178 20.80 23.85 2.21
N TYR A 179 21.19 22.58 2.07
CA TYR A 179 21.27 21.66 3.18
C TYR A 179 22.69 21.10 3.34
N LYS A 180 23.20 21.15 4.54
CA LYS A 180 24.48 20.50 4.88
C LYS A 180 24.33 18.99 4.89
N ASN A 181 25.27 18.28 4.28
CA ASN A 181 25.34 16.81 4.28
C ASN A 181 24.05 16.12 3.77
N VAL A 182 23.41 16.67 2.73
CA VAL A 182 22.27 16.05 2.05
C VAL A 182 22.66 15.70 0.62
N SER A 183 22.38 14.49 0.20
CA SER A 183 22.66 14.00 -1.15
C SER A 183 21.46 13.28 -1.76
N LEU A 184 21.40 13.29 -3.09
CA LEU A 184 20.41 12.53 -3.85
C LEU A 184 21.01 11.16 -4.22
N THR A 185 20.26 10.10 -4.01
CA THR A 185 20.61 8.76 -4.49
C THR A 185 19.73 8.37 -5.66
N ARG A 186 20.24 7.49 -6.51
CA ARG A 186 19.42 6.95 -7.62
C ARG A 186 18.30 6.08 -7.06
N PRO A 187 17.07 6.16 -7.63
CA PRO A 187 16.02 5.23 -7.31
C PRO A 187 16.44 3.81 -7.71
N ILE A 188 16.02 2.82 -6.92
CA ILE A 188 16.19 1.43 -7.29
C ILE A 188 15.15 1.13 -8.37
N MET A 189 15.61 0.81 -9.59
CA MET A 189 14.74 0.57 -10.74
C MET A 189 14.28 -0.90 -10.83
N ASP A 190 14.87 -1.79 -10.07
CA ASP A 190 14.50 -3.19 -10.10
C ASP A 190 13.18 -3.41 -9.38
N SER A 191 12.12 -3.58 -10.20
CA SER A 191 10.73 -3.66 -9.74
C SER A 191 10.35 -5.02 -9.17
N ASN A 192 11.23 -6.01 -9.24
CA ASN A 192 10.85 -7.40 -8.96
C ASN A 192 11.34 -7.94 -7.62
N THR A 193 12.22 -7.23 -6.96
CA THR A 193 12.73 -7.68 -5.67
C THR A 193 12.89 -6.49 -4.73
N ILE A 194 11.97 -6.35 -3.79
CA ILE A 194 12.41 -5.92 -2.47
C ILE A 194 13.12 -7.16 -1.90
N ASP A 195 14.29 -7.43 -2.42
CA ASP A 195 15.19 -8.39 -1.86
C ASP A 195 15.90 -7.70 -0.71
N ASP A 196 15.91 -8.34 0.46
CA ASP A 196 16.60 -7.87 1.68
C ASP A 196 18.10 -7.58 1.44
N THR A 197 18.67 -8.02 0.33
CA THR A 197 20.07 -7.77 -0.06
C THR A 197 20.34 -6.33 -0.50
N ASN A 198 19.33 -5.55 -0.85
CA ASN A 198 19.46 -4.15 -1.29
C ASN A 198 19.48 -3.13 -0.15
N PHE A 199 19.32 -3.59 1.09
CA PHE A 199 19.44 -2.79 2.30
C PHE A 199 20.74 -3.12 3.06
N LYS A 200 21.88 -2.97 2.36
CA LYS A 200 23.20 -3.00 3.02
C LYS A 200 23.60 -1.64 3.52
#